data_5d10027225d630732ab0482a82c3d182
#
_entry.id   5d10027225d630732ab0482a82c3d182
#
_cell.length_a   1.000
_cell.length_b   1.000
_cell.length_c   1.000
_cell.angle_alpha   90.00
_cell.angle_beta   90.00
_cell.angle_gamma   90.00
#
_symmetry.space_group_name_H-M   'P 1'
#
loop_
_entity.id
_entity.type
_entity.pdbx_description
1 polymer ?
#
loop_
_entity_poly.entity_id
_entity_poly.type
_entity_poly.pdbx_seq_one_letter_code
_entity_poly.pdbx_strand_id
1 'polypeptide(L)'
;MDTNDNILQLEKLFVEADQDIKDGLISEAFDKLVYIIEQETEYGKAYNHLGWIYETKYKNYAKAEECYRLSLKYAPDYSAVYLNYAILLSTLERFDELKKHLEGALTVRGVNKSKIWNEYGIMKELKGEYDEAIDAYKKSIQFSLINDDIDRYQKSMDRCKRKQGIMQGE
;
A
#
# COMPACT_ATOMS: atom_id res chain seq x y z
N MET A 1 10.57 -22.50 -26.96
CA MET A 1 11.07 -21.96 -25.72
C MET A 1 10.34 -22.68 -24.61
N ASP A 2 11.06 -23.26 -23.67
CA ASP A 2 10.41 -24.00 -22.57
C ASP A 2 9.63 -23.03 -21.68
N THR A 3 8.46 -23.43 -21.23
CA THR A 3 7.56 -22.58 -20.40
C THR A 3 8.29 -22.07 -19.14
N ASN A 4 9.22 -22.86 -18.59
CA ASN A 4 10.07 -22.50 -17.48
C ASN A 4 11.07 -21.37 -17.82
N ASP A 5 11.63 -21.36 -19.02
CA ASP A 5 12.57 -20.32 -19.46
C ASP A 5 11.86 -18.97 -19.61
N ASN A 6 10.61 -18.98 -20.07
CA ASN A 6 9.81 -17.77 -20.22
C ASN A 6 9.47 -17.15 -18.84
N ILE A 7 9.02 -17.95 -17.88
CA ILE A 7 8.71 -17.48 -16.52
C ILE A 7 9.94 -16.86 -15.85
N LEU A 8 11.10 -17.49 -15.98
CA LEU A 8 12.34 -16.97 -15.42
C LEU A 8 12.77 -15.64 -16.06
N GLN A 9 12.52 -15.47 -17.36
CA GLN A 9 12.77 -14.20 -18.05
C GLN A 9 11.85 -13.09 -17.56
N LEU A 10 10.55 -13.37 -17.35
CA LEU A 10 9.59 -12.41 -16.81
C LEU A 10 9.93 -12.02 -15.37
N GLU A 11 10.40 -12.96 -14.54
CA GLU A 11 10.86 -12.65 -13.19
C GLU A 11 12.08 -11.74 -13.17
N LYS A 12 13.06 -11.96 -14.06
CA LYS A 12 14.21 -11.05 -14.21
C LYS A 12 13.76 -9.65 -14.63
N LEU A 13 12.89 -9.57 -15.63
CA LEU A 13 12.37 -8.31 -16.13
C LEU A 13 11.58 -7.55 -15.04
N PHE A 14 10.85 -8.28 -14.19
CA PHE A 14 10.15 -7.69 -13.05
C PHE A 14 11.13 -7.09 -12.02
N VAL A 15 12.23 -7.79 -11.72
CA VAL A 15 13.28 -7.28 -10.81
C VAL A 15 13.94 -6.02 -11.39
N GLU A 16 14.19 -6.01 -12.72
CA GLU A 16 14.71 -4.82 -13.40
C GLU A 16 13.72 -3.65 -13.32
N ALA A 17 12.43 -3.90 -13.56
CA ALA A 17 11.39 -2.87 -13.44
C ALA A 17 11.29 -2.30 -12.00
N ASP A 18 11.41 -3.16 -10.98
CA ASP A 18 11.45 -2.72 -9.58
C ASP A 18 12.69 -1.85 -9.28
N GLN A 19 13.85 -2.18 -9.88
CA GLN A 19 15.04 -1.35 -9.76
C GLN A 19 14.88 -0.02 -10.51
N ASP A 20 14.32 -0.02 -11.72
CA ASP A 20 14.04 1.21 -12.48
C ASP A 20 13.13 2.17 -11.70
N ILE A 21 12.13 1.65 -10.98
CA ILE A 21 11.28 2.46 -10.09
C ILE A 21 12.12 3.12 -9.00
N LYS A 22 13.04 2.39 -8.36
CA LYS A 22 13.92 2.92 -7.32
C LYS A 22 14.88 3.98 -7.85
N ASP A 23 15.34 3.81 -9.08
CA ASP A 23 16.24 4.73 -9.77
C ASP A 23 15.50 5.93 -10.41
N GLY A 24 14.15 5.93 -10.35
CA GLY A 24 13.32 6.99 -10.89
C GLY A 24 13.07 6.89 -12.40
N LEU A 25 13.47 5.80 -13.04
CA LEU A 25 13.28 5.50 -14.47
C LEU A 25 11.86 4.95 -14.70
N ILE A 26 10.85 5.81 -14.49
CA ILE A 26 9.44 5.39 -14.41
C ILE A 26 8.91 4.92 -15.78
N SER A 27 9.35 5.53 -16.88
CA SER A 27 8.90 5.14 -18.23
C SER A 27 9.41 3.75 -18.57
N GLU A 28 10.67 3.48 -18.30
CA GLU A 28 11.33 2.19 -18.53
C GLU A 28 10.71 1.08 -17.69
N ALA A 29 10.42 1.38 -16.42
CA ALA A 29 9.72 0.46 -15.54
C ALA A 29 8.31 0.15 -16.06
N PHE A 30 7.58 1.18 -16.48
CA PHE A 30 6.22 1.04 -17.00
C PHE A 30 6.19 0.13 -18.23
N ASP A 31 7.07 0.36 -19.20
CA ASP A 31 7.14 -0.42 -20.43
C ASP A 31 7.46 -1.91 -20.15
N LYS A 32 8.40 -2.17 -19.22
CA LYS A 32 8.72 -3.54 -18.78
C LYS A 32 7.53 -4.23 -18.10
N LEU A 33 6.82 -3.50 -17.22
CA LEU A 33 5.67 -4.05 -16.50
C LEU A 33 4.49 -4.33 -17.45
N VAL A 34 4.25 -3.45 -18.43
CA VAL A 34 3.25 -3.68 -19.47
C VAL A 34 3.60 -4.91 -20.30
N TYR A 35 4.85 -5.03 -20.74
CA TYR A 35 5.30 -6.20 -21.46
C TYR A 35 5.07 -7.49 -20.64
N ILE A 36 5.38 -7.49 -19.33
CA ILE A 36 5.16 -8.66 -18.47
C ILE A 36 3.69 -9.09 -18.49
N ILE A 37 2.75 -8.18 -18.31
CA ILE A 37 1.31 -8.53 -18.28
C ILE A 37 0.74 -8.89 -19.65
N GLU A 38 1.38 -8.47 -20.74
CA GLU A 38 1.06 -8.90 -22.11
C GLU A 38 1.49 -10.34 -22.36
N GLN A 39 2.63 -10.78 -21.80
CA GLN A 39 3.13 -12.15 -21.92
C GLN A 39 2.46 -13.11 -20.93
N GLU A 40 2.19 -12.64 -19.71
CA GLU A 40 1.57 -13.41 -18.62
C GLU A 40 0.51 -12.55 -17.90
N THR A 41 -0.74 -12.70 -18.33
CA THR A 41 -1.86 -11.87 -17.84
C THR A 41 -2.18 -12.09 -16.38
N GLU A 42 -1.70 -13.16 -15.75
CA GLU A 42 -1.90 -13.46 -14.33
C GLU A 42 -0.69 -13.09 -13.47
N TYR A 43 0.27 -12.34 -14.00
CA TYR A 43 1.44 -11.88 -13.24
C TYR A 43 1.07 -10.76 -12.24
N GLY A 44 0.45 -11.15 -11.14
CA GLY A 44 -0.15 -10.23 -10.16
C GLY A 44 0.80 -9.19 -9.56
N LYS A 45 2.09 -9.51 -9.41
CA LYS A 45 3.09 -8.56 -8.88
C LYS A 45 3.28 -7.35 -9.79
N ALA A 46 3.26 -7.54 -11.12
CA ALA A 46 3.40 -6.44 -12.08
C ALA A 46 2.22 -5.47 -11.99
N TYR A 47 1.01 -5.97 -11.80
CA TYR A 47 -0.16 -5.12 -11.57
C TYR A 47 -0.02 -4.24 -10.34
N ASN A 48 0.55 -4.72 -9.23
CA ASN A 48 0.80 -3.88 -8.08
C ASN A 48 1.71 -2.69 -8.42
N HIS A 49 2.79 -2.91 -9.16
CA HIS A 49 3.72 -1.86 -9.56
C HIS A 49 3.10 -0.88 -10.55
N LEU A 50 2.33 -1.37 -11.53
CA LEU A 50 1.55 -0.52 -12.44
C LEU A 50 0.52 0.32 -11.67
N GLY A 51 -0.17 -0.27 -10.70
CA GLY A 51 -1.09 0.44 -9.81
C GLY A 51 -0.39 1.59 -9.09
N TRP A 52 0.78 1.34 -8.52
CA TRP A 52 1.58 2.36 -7.86
C TRP A 52 2.01 3.49 -8.82
N ILE A 53 2.44 3.15 -10.05
CA ILE A 53 2.80 4.16 -11.06
C ILE A 53 1.57 5.00 -11.43
N TYR A 54 0.42 4.37 -11.70
CA TYR A 54 -0.82 5.10 -12.02
C TYR A 54 -1.24 6.02 -10.88
N GLU A 55 -1.16 5.57 -9.62
CA GLU A 55 -1.51 6.35 -8.45
C GLU A 55 -0.55 7.54 -8.24
N THR A 56 0.74 7.26 -8.19
CA THR A 56 1.72 8.22 -7.68
C THR A 56 2.27 9.15 -8.76
N LYS A 57 2.42 8.66 -10.00
CA LYS A 57 3.04 9.41 -11.11
C LYS A 57 2.00 10.01 -12.04
N TYR A 58 1.02 9.22 -12.45
CA TYR A 58 0.00 9.67 -13.41
C TYR A 58 -1.27 10.22 -12.77
N LYS A 59 -1.45 10.05 -11.44
CA LYS A 59 -2.65 10.45 -10.69
C LYS A 59 -3.94 9.89 -11.30
N ASN A 60 -3.84 8.73 -11.94
CA ASN A 60 -4.97 8.02 -12.51
C ASN A 60 -5.48 6.95 -11.52
N TYR A 61 -6.26 7.40 -10.55
CA TYR A 61 -6.75 6.57 -9.46
C TYR A 61 -7.66 5.41 -9.92
N ALA A 62 -8.40 5.61 -11.00
CA ALA A 62 -9.26 4.55 -11.55
C ALA A 62 -8.43 3.38 -12.10
N LYS A 63 -7.39 3.67 -12.89
CA LYS A 63 -6.47 2.63 -13.37
C LYS A 63 -5.63 2.03 -12.24
N ALA A 64 -5.24 2.82 -11.25
CA ALA A 64 -4.54 2.32 -10.08
C ALA A 64 -5.38 1.29 -9.33
N GLU A 65 -6.66 1.59 -9.09
CA GLU A 65 -7.58 0.68 -8.42
C GLU A 65 -7.77 -0.62 -9.21
N GLU A 66 -7.99 -0.53 -10.52
CA GLU A 66 -8.10 -1.71 -11.40
C GLU A 66 -6.86 -2.61 -11.27
N CYS A 67 -5.67 -2.02 -11.34
CA CYS A 67 -4.40 -2.75 -11.19
C CYS A 67 -4.28 -3.40 -9.80
N TYR A 68 -4.60 -2.69 -8.72
CA TYR A 68 -4.53 -3.28 -7.38
C TYR A 68 -5.52 -4.44 -7.20
N ARG A 69 -6.72 -4.33 -7.76
CA ARG A 69 -7.70 -5.43 -7.74
C ARG A 69 -7.22 -6.65 -8.52
N LEU A 70 -6.58 -6.46 -9.68
CA LEU A 70 -5.97 -7.54 -10.45
C LEU A 70 -4.78 -8.15 -9.69
N SER A 71 -3.98 -7.34 -9.02
CA SER A 71 -2.89 -7.84 -8.17
C SER A 71 -3.42 -8.73 -7.04
N LEU A 72 -4.46 -8.29 -6.33
CA LEU A 72 -5.10 -9.08 -5.27
C LEU A 72 -5.71 -10.39 -5.79
N LYS A 73 -6.23 -10.37 -7.03
CA LYS A 73 -6.80 -11.56 -7.67
C LYS A 73 -5.74 -12.59 -8.02
N TYR A 74 -4.62 -12.15 -8.63
CA TYR A 74 -3.63 -13.04 -9.22
C TYR A 74 -2.44 -13.34 -8.29
N ALA A 75 -2.19 -12.50 -7.28
CA ALA A 75 -1.15 -12.69 -6.27
C ALA A 75 -1.65 -12.29 -4.88
N PRO A 76 -2.63 -13.03 -4.31
CA PRO A 76 -3.23 -12.69 -3.01
C PRO A 76 -2.25 -12.82 -1.83
N ASP A 77 -1.13 -13.49 -2.00
CA ASP A 77 -0.03 -13.61 -1.05
C ASP A 77 1.04 -12.51 -1.19
N TYR A 78 0.94 -11.66 -2.21
CA TYR A 78 1.87 -10.55 -2.41
C TYR A 78 1.55 -9.39 -1.45
N SER A 79 2.22 -9.37 -0.31
CA SER A 79 1.91 -8.48 0.82
C SER A 79 1.95 -6.97 0.50
N ALA A 80 2.73 -6.54 -0.51
CA ALA A 80 2.88 -5.13 -0.87
C ALA A 80 1.57 -4.49 -1.36
N VAL A 81 0.72 -5.24 -2.09
CA VAL A 81 -0.52 -4.71 -2.66
C VAL A 81 -1.50 -4.25 -1.58
N TYR A 82 -1.50 -4.90 -0.42
CA TYR A 82 -2.42 -4.57 0.67
C TYR A 82 -2.17 -3.17 1.23
N LEU A 83 -0.92 -2.77 1.38
CA LEU A 83 -0.60 -1.42 1.82
C LEU A 83 -0.88 -0.39 0.72
N ASN A 84 -0.46 -0.67 -0.52
CA ASN A 84 -0.64 0.26 -1.62
C ASN A 84 -2.13 0.54 -1.88
N TYR A 85 -2.96 -0.50 -1.91
CA TYR A 85 -4.40 -0.31 -2.10
C TYR A 85 -5.07 0.38 -0.89
N ALA A 86 -4.60 0.12 0.33
CA ALA A 86 -5.07 0.85 1.50
C ALA A 86 -4.79 2.35 1.40
N ILE A 87 -3.60 2.74 0.94
CA ILE A 87 -3.24 4.15 0.72
C ILE A 87 -4.15 4.79 -0.32
N LEU A 88 -4.43 4.11 -1.43
CA LEU A 88 -5.35 4.61 -2.44
C LEU A 88 -6.77 4.80 -1.87
N LEU A 89 -7.30 3.82 -1.16
CA LEU A 89 -8.64 3.93 -0.54
C LEU A 89 -8.71 5.06 0.50
N SER A 90 -7.62 5.26 1.26
CA SER A 90 -7.47 6.38 2.21
C SER A 90 -7.46 7.72 1.48
N THR A 91 -6.70 7.83 0.38
CA THR A 91 -6.63 9.04 -0.46
C THR A 91 -8.00 9.40 -1.06
N LEU A 92 -8.80 8.40 -1.39
CA LEU A 92 -10.15 8.57 -1.93
C LEU A 92 -11.23 8.71 -0.83
N GLU A 93 -10.85 8.72 0.44
CA GLU A 93 -11.73 8.78 1.61
C GLU A 93 -12.84 7.69 1.62
N ARG A 94 -12.58 6.55 0.99
CA ARG A 94 -13.49 5.40 0.94
C ARG A 94 -13.36 4.56 2.21
N PHE A 95 -13.69 5.14 3.34
CA PHE A 95 -13.35 4.60 4.68
C PHE A 95 -14.01 3.25 4.99
N ASP A 96 -15.21 2.96 4.50
CA ASP A 96 -15.86 1.67 4.75
C ASP A 96 -15.15 0.52 4.01
N GLU A 97 -14.73 0.78 2.77
CA GLU A 97 -13.94 -0.18 1.99
C GLU A 97 -12.52 -0.31 2.56
N LEU A 98 -11.91 0.81 2.92
CA LEU A 98 -10.59 0.83 3.57
C LEU A 98 -10.60 -0.02 4.85
N LYS A 99 -11.61 0.14 5.71
CA LYS A 99 -11.72 -0.65 6.93
C LYS A 99 -11.74 -2.16 6.65
N LYS A 100 -12.59 -2.61 5.74
CA LYS A 100 -12.69 -4.03 5.35
C LYS A 100 -11.36 -4.55 4.77
N HIS A 101 -10.72 -3.73 3.93
CA HIS A 101 -9.45 -4.07 3.32
C HIS A 101 -8.33 -4.21 4.36
N LEU A 102 -8.23 -3.28 5.32
CA LEU A 102 -7.23 -3.32 6.39
C LEU A 102 -7.45 -4.53 7.33
N GLU A 103 -8.70 -4.84 7.67
CA GLU A 103 -9.04 -6.04 8.46
C GLU A 103 -8.58 -7.32 7.75
N GLY A 104 -8.84 -7.44 6.46
CA GLY A 104 -8.34 -8.56 5.63
C GLY A 104 -6.82 -8.58 5.55
N ALA A 105 -6.17 -7.44 5.34
CA ALA A 105 -4.72 -7.33 5.23
C ALA A 105 -3.99 -7.84 6.48
N LEU A 106 -4.54 -7.62 7.68
CA LEU A 106 -3.94 -8.07 8.94
C LEU A 106 -3.85 -9.60 9.06
N THR A 107 -4.64 -10.34 8.29
CA THR A 107 -4.60 -11.82 8.26
C THR A 107 -3.58 -12.37 7.28
N VAL A 108 -3.05 -11.55 6.38
CA VAL A 108 -2.12 -11.95 5.34
C VAL A 108 -0.70 -12.11 5.90
N ARG A 109 -0.06 -13.23 5.58
CA ARG A 109 1.31 -13.49 5.99
C ARG A 109 2.28 -12.52 5.30
N GLY A 110 3.23 -11.98 6.07
CA GLY A 110 4.27 -11.10 5.54
C GLY A 110 3.85 -9.64 5.33
N VAL A 111 2.57 -9.29 5.59
CA VAL A 111 2.14 -7.90 5.55
C VAL A 111 2.84 -7.10 6.66
N ASN A 112 3.21 -5.85 6.34
CA ASN A 112 3.77 -4.94 7.34
C ASN A 112 2.65 -4.42 8.27
N LYS A 113 2.42 -5.14 9.38
CA LYS A 113 1.36 -4.80 10.35
C LYS A 113 1.51 -3.39 10.92
N SER A 114 2.74 -2.91 11.11
CA SER A 114 2.98 -1.55 11.57
C SER A 114 2.37 -0.52 10.62
N LYS A 115 2.61 -0.66 9.32
CA LYS A 115 2.07 0.25 8.31
C LYS A 115 0.56 0.08 8.14
N ILE A 116 0.03 -1.13 8.22
CA ILE A 116 -1.43 -1.37 8.17
C ILE A 116 -2.15 -0.69 9.34
N TRP A 117 -1.62 -0.80 10.56
CA TRP A 117 -2.18 -0.11 11.72
C TRP A 117 -2.05 1.42 11.60
N ASN A 118 -0.98 1.92 10.96
CA ASN A 118 -0.86 3.35 10.68
C ASN A 118 -1.99 3.85 9.76
N GLU A 119 -2.32 3.12 8.69
CA GLU A 119 -3.45 3.46 7.80
C GLU A 119 -4.79 3.44 8.56
N TYR A 120 -4.93 2.49 9.50
CA TYR A 120 -6.09 2.47 10.40
C TYR A 120 -6.16 3.74 11.26
N GLY A 121 -5.02 4.15 11.82
CA GLY A 121 -4.90 5.38 12.60
C GLY A 121 -5.23 6.62 11.78
N ILE A 122 -4.70 6.73 10.57
CA ILE A 122 -5.00 7.83 9.64
C ILE A 122 -6.50 7.88 9.33
N MET A 123 -7.12 6.76 8.99
CA MET A 123 -8.55 6.68 8.74
C MET A 123 -9.37 7.18 9.93
N LYS A 124 -9.04 6.75 11.15
CA LYS A 124 -9.72 7.15 12.38
C LYS A 124 -9.52 8.63 12.70
N GLU A 125 -8.31 9.13 12.47
CA GLU A 125 -8.02 10.56 12.66
C GLU A 125 -8.80 11.44 11.67
N LEU A 126 -8.91 11.05 10.40
CA LEU A 126 -9.68 11.77 9.38
C LEU A 126 -11.18 11.79 9.71
N LYS A 127 -11.69 10.75 10.36
CA LYS A 127 -13.07 10.69 10.85
C LYS A 127 -13.30 11.46 12.16
N GLY A 128 -12.25 12.00 12.78
CA GLY A 128 -12.34 12.67 14.10
C GLY A 128 -12.45 11.69 15.28
N GLU A 129 -12.26 10.41 15.05
CA GLU A 129 -12.31 9.35 16.06
C GLU A 129 -10.92 9.23 16.74
N TYR A 130 -10.54 10.29 17.51
CA TYR A 130 -9.15 10.48 17.96
C TYR A 130 -8.66 9.42 18.94
N ASP A 131 -9.50 8.92 19.83
CA ASP A 131 -9.11 7.86 20.78
C ASP A 131 -8.77 6.57 20.05
N GLU A 132 -9.60 6.20 19.06
CA GLU A 132 -9.37 5.02 18.23
C GLU A 132 -8.14 5.19 17.32
N ALA A 133 -7.90 6.41 16.82
CA ALA A 133 -6.70 6.73 16.07
C ALA A 133 -5.42 6.55 16.90
N ILE A 134 -5.43 7.06 18.15
CA ILE A 134 -4.33 6.92 19.10
C ILE A 134 -4.06 5.43 19.38
N ASP A 135 -5.09 4.62 19.58
CA ASP A 135 -4.92 3.18 19.83
C ASP A 135 -4.37 2.43 18.60
N ALA A 136 -4.78 2.84 17.41
CA ALA A 136 -4.22 2.29 16.18
C ALA A 136 -2.74 2.67 16.00
N TYR A 137 -2.35 3.93 16.28
CA TYR A 137 -0.95 4.35 16.24
C TYR A 137 -0.09 3.66 17.31
N LYS A 138 -0.62 3.37 18.52
CA LYS A 138 0.08 2.53 19.51
C LYS A 138 0.38 1.14 18.96
N LYS A 139 -0.58 0.52 18.26
CA LYS A 139 -0.36 -0.77 17.60
C LYS A 139 0.70 -0.66 16.49
N SER A 140 0.73 0.45 15.74
CA SER A 140 1.78 0.69 14.76
C SER A 140 3.16 0.69 15.40
N ILE A 141 3.33 1.38 16.53
CA ILE A 141 4.57 1.40 17.31
C ILE A 141 4.93 -0.01 17.79
N GLN A 142 3.96 -0.75 18.33
CA GLN A 142 4.19 -2.11 18.84
C GLN A 142 4.74 -3.06 17.77
N PHE A 143 4.35 -2.90 16.51
CA PHE A 143 4.80 -3.73 15.39
C PHE A 143 5.99 -3.15 14.62
N SER A 144 6.46 -1.93 14.94
CA SER A 144 7.58 -1.32 14.26
C SER A 144 8.92 -1.72 14.91
N LEU A 145 9.92 -1.96 14.06
CA LEU A 145 11.33 -2.13 14.46
C LEU A 145 12.19 -0.98 13.95
N ILE A 146 11.59 0.08 13.40
CA ILE A 146 12.28 1.22 12.78
C ILE A 146 12.00 2.46 13.62
N ASN A 147 13.06 3.07 14.15
CA ASN A 147 12.96 4.24 15.03
C ASN A 147 12.25 5.42 14.35
N ASP A 148 12.56 5.71 13.09
CA ASP A 148 11.92 6.81 12.35
C ASP A 148 10.40 6.60 12.21
N ASP A 149 9.96 5.34 12.04
CA ASP A 149 8.53 5.01 12.01
C ASP A 149 7.89 5.22 13.38
N ILE A 150 8.56 4.78 14.45
CA ILE A 150 8.09 4.96 15.84
C ILE A 150 7.91 6.45 16.15
N ASP A 151 8.90 7.28 15.83
CA ASP A 151 8.86 8.73 16.04
C ASP A 151 7.72 9.38 15.24
N ARG A 152 7.49 8.92 14.01
CA ARG A 152 6.39 9.42 13.16
C ARG A 152 5.03 9.07 13.77
N TYR A 153 4.85 7.84 14.24
CA TYR A 153 3.58 7.41 14.86
C TYR A 153 3.34 8.12 16.19
N GLN A 154 4.42 8.36 16.97
CA GLN A 154 4.32 9.17 18.19
C GLN A 154 3.83 10.59 17.90
N LYS A 155 4.40 11.25 16.88
CA LYS A 155 3.94 12.57 16.44
C LYS A 155 2.48 12.55 15.97
N SER A 156 2.03 11.48 15.35
CA SER A 156 0.62 11.32 14.95
C SER A 156 -0.30 11.21 16.17
N MET A 157 0.09 10.45 17.19
CA MET A 157 -0.65 10.38 18.45
C MET A 157 -0.75 11.74 19.15
N ASP A 158 0.37 12.47 19.22
CA ASP A 158 0.40 13.78 19.86
C ASP A 158 -0.46 14.81 19.10
N ARG A 159 -0.48 14.71 17.77
CA ARG A 159 -1.39 15.50 16.92
C ARG A 159 -2.87 15.18 17.21
N CYS A 160 -3.22 13.89 17.37
CA CYS A 160 -4.58 13.48 17.72
C CYS A 160 -5.01 14.05 19.09
N LYS A 161 -4.15 13.92 20.12
CA LYS A 161 -4.41 14.48 21.45
C LYS A 161 -4.62 15.99 21.40
N ARG A 162 -3.77 16.72 20.65
CA ARG A 162 -3.90 18.17 20.46
C ARG A 162 -5.22 18.55 19.80
N LYS A 163 -5.62 17.81 18.73
CA LYS A 163 -6.91 18.06 18.06
C LYS A 163 -8.08 17.81 19.04
N GLN A 164 -8.01 16.74 19.82
CA GLN A 164 -9.02 16.37 20.79
C GLN A 164 -9.19 17.47 21.85
N GLY A 165 -8.08 17.97 22.44
CA GLY A 165 -8.12 19.06 23.42
C GLY A 165 -8.73 20.34 22.83
N ILE A 166 -8.32 20.75 21.64
CA ILE A 166 -8.91 21.93 20.97
C ILE A 166 -10.42 21.77 20.75
N MET A 167 -10.90 20.58 20.38
CA MET A 167 -12.33 20.33 20.16
C MET A 167 -13.13 20.29 21.47
N GLN A 168 -12.48 19.99 22.58
CA GLN A 168 -13.10 19.99 23.94
C GLN A 168 -13.00 21.33 24.65
N GLY A 169 -12.32 22.33 24.08
CA GLY A 169 -12.17 23.66 24.59
C GLY A 169 -11.11 23.80 25.71
N GLU A 170 -10.11 22.91 25.68
CA GLU A 170 -8.94 22.94 26.56
C GLU A 170 -7.80 23.77 25.99
#